data_4e4e67f97253edce11d30d2f42036794
#
_entry.id   4e4e67f97253edce11d30d2f42036794
#
_cell.length_a   1.000
_cell.length_b   1.000
_cell.length_c   1.000
_cell.angle_alpha   90.00
_cell.angle_beta   90.00
_cell.angle_gamma   90.00
#
_symmetry.space_group_name_H-M   'P 1'
#
loop_
_entity.id
_entity.type
_entity.pdbx_description
1 polymer ?
#
loop_
_entity_poly.entity_id
_entity_poly.type
_entity_poly.pdbx_seq_one_letter_code
_entity_poly.pdbx_strand_id
1 'polypeptide(L)'
;LLASSAASDVYKRQRALRAKVEQGLKEANAAFTVAAALMGPEVLEEALSCPRRSVSLEVSTRNVMSVNVPVFTFQTDSGDDALLPYGFAQTSGELDAALEKMQAVFADMLELAQVEKTMQLLAQDIEKTRRRVNALEYVMIPETEQNIRYITMKLDENERGNTTRLMKVKEMVLQDAHHYQP
;
A
#
# COMPACT_ATOMS: atom_id res chain seq x y z
N LEU A 1 10.92 -8.47 -6.30
CA LEU A 1 10.99 -9.59 -5.36
C LEU A 1 10.94 -9.13 -3.90
N LEU A 2 11.72 -8.12 -3.49
CA LEU A 2 11.73 -7.60 -2.12
C LEU A 2 10.40 -6.92 -1.72
N ALA A 3 9.79 -6.14 -2.61
CA ALA A 3 8.49 -5.52 -2.38
C ALA A 3 7.37 -6.57 -2.23
N SER A 4 7.44 -7.66 -2.99
CA SER A 4 6.51 -8.79 -2.88
C SER A 4 6.64 -9.52 -1.54
N SER A 5 7.85 -9.67 -1.01
CA SER A 5 8.08 -10.28 0.30
C SER A 5 7.52 -9.43 1.43
N ALA A 6 7.83 -8.12 1.46
CA ALA A 6 7.31 -7.21 2.48
C ALA A 6 5.77 -7.10 2.46
N ALA A 7 5.18 -7.02 1.26
CA ALA A 7 3.72 -7.04 1.13
C ALA A 7 3.11 -8.35 1.63
N SER A 8 3.78 -9.49 1.41
CA SER A 8 3.35 -10.80 1.93
C SER A 8 3.39 -10.83 3.47
N ASP A 9 4.42 -10.25 4.09
CA ASP A 9 4.54 -10.23 5.54
C ASP A 9 3.49 -9.30 6.19
N VAL A 10 3.24 -8.13 5.59
CA VAL A 10 2.15 -7.23 6.00
C VAL A 10 0.79 -7.94 5.88
N TYR A 11 0.55 -8.66 4.79
CA TYR A 11 -0.68 -9.43 4.58
C TYR A 11 -0.88 -10.53 5.63
N LYS A 12 0.18 -11.29 5.95
CA LYS A 12 0.11 -12.33 6.99
C LYS A 12 -0.20 -11.73 8.36
N ARG A 13 0.44 -10.61 8.71
CA ARG A 13 0.18 -9.88 9.95
C ARG A 13 -1.26 -9.37 10.00
N GLN A 14 -1.75 -8.76 8.93
CA GLN A 14 -3.12 -8.28 8.81
C GLN A 14 -4.12 -9.41 9.03
N ARG A 15 -3.91 -10.57 8.40
CA ARG A 15 -4.80 -11.73 8.54
C ARG A 15 -4.81 -12.28 9.96
N ALA A 16 -3.66 -12.34 10.62
CA ALA A 16 -3.56 -12.80 12.01
C ALA A 16 -4.27 -11.83 12.98
N LEU A 17 -4.02 -10.51 12.84
CA LEU A 17 -4.69 -9.50 13.64
C LEU A 17 -6.20 -9.48 13.41
N ARG A 18 -6.65 -9.60 12.15
CA ARG A 18 -8.06 -9.67 11.83
C ARG A 18 -8.76 -10.86 12.51
N ALA A 19 -8.16 -12.04 12.47
CA ALA A 19 -8.72 -13.22 13.13
C ALA A 19 -8.82 -13.02 14.66
N LYS A 20 -7.80 -12.39 15.26
CA LYS A 20 -7.79 -12.04 16.69
C LYS A 20 -8.90 -11.05 17.06
N VAL A 21 -9.03 -9.98 16.26
CA VAL A 21 -10.07 -8.96 16.46
C VAL A 21 -11.47 -9.54 16.26
N GLU A 22 -11.68 -10.35 15.21
CA GLU A 22 -12.97 -11.01 14.96
C GLU A 22 -13.39 -11.93 16.13
N GLN A 23 -12.45 -12.66 16.70
CA GLN A 23 -12.72 -13.52 17.84
C GLN A 23 -13.06 -12.67 19.08
N GLY A 24 -12.27 -11.66 19.40
CA GLY A 24 -12.51 -10.77 20.53
C GLY A 24 -13.84 -10.02 20.43
N LEU A 25 -14.19 -9.53 19.23
CA LEU A 25 -15.49 -8.89 18.99
C LEU A 25 -16.66 -9.85 19.19
N LYS A 26 -16.54 -11.11 18.76
CA LYS A 26 -17.58 -12.12 19.02
C LYS A 26 -17.80 -12.33 20.50
N GLU A 27 -16.72 -12.42 21.29
CA GLU A 27 -16.80 -12.61 22.74
C GLU A 27 -17.36 -11.36 23.45
N ALA A 28 -16.95 -10.16 23.02
CA ALA A 28 -17.47 -8.91 23.56
C ALA A 28 -18.97 -8.72 23.22
N ASN A 29 -19.36 -8.99 21.98
CA ASN A 29 -20.76 -8.90 21.54
C ASN A 29 -21.65 -9.93 22.22
N ALA A 30 -21.13 -11.15 22.46
CA ALA A 30 -21.89 -12.16 23.21
C ALA A 30 -22.16 -11.69 24.66
N ALA A 31 -21.15 -11.15 25.34
CA ALA A 31 -21.34 -10.58 26.68
C ALA A 31 -22.30 -9.37 26.69
N PHE A 32 -22.17 -8.48 25.67
CA PHE A 32 -23.05 -7.34 25.51
C PHE A 32 -24.53 -7.74 25.27
N THR A 33 -24.76 -8.81 24.50
CA THR A 33 -26.11 -9.31 24.25
C THR A 33 -26.76 -9.81 25.55
N VAL A 34 -25.99 -10.44 26.43
CA VAL A 34 -26.49 -10.88 27.75
C VAL A 34 -26.82 -9.67 28.62
N ALA A 35 -25.92 -8.68 28.67
CA ALA A 35 -26.17 -7.43 29.42
C ALA A 35 -27.41 -6.69 28.90
N ALA A 36 -27.57 -6.58 27.58
CA ALA A 36 -28.75 -5.95 26.96
C ALA A 36 -30.07 -6.66 27.27
N ALA A 37 -30.04 -7.99 27.35
CA ALA A 37 -31.22 -8.78 27.72
C ALA A 37 -31.66 -8.57 29.19
N LEU A 38 -30.70 -8.31 30.07
CA LEU A 38 -30.96 -8.12 31.51
C LEU A 38 -31.39 -6.69 31.84
N MET A 39 -30.83 -5.68 31.17
CA MET A 39 -31.04 -4.27 31.53
C MET A 39 -32.17 -3.59 30.74
N GLY A 40 -32.49 -4.10 29.57
CA GLY A 40 -33.40 -3.42 28.65
C GLY A 40 -32.72 -2.30 27.84
N PRO A 41 -33.32 -1.94 26.70
CA PRO A 41 -32.67 -1.03 25.74
C PRO A 41 -32.58 0.42 26.25
N GLU A 42 -33.55 0.92 26.98
CA GLU A 42 -33.60 2.32 27.46
C GLU A 42 -32.49 2.60 28.48
N VAL A 43 -32.31 1.71 29.45
CA VAL A 43 -31.27 1.82 30.50
C VAL A 43 -29.86 1.69 29.89
N LEU A 44 -29.73 0.83 28.89
CA LEU A 44 -28.47 0.63 28.19
C LEU A 44 -28.07 1.88 27.39
N GLU A 45 -29.01 2.49 26.67
CA GLU A 45 -28.77 3.70 25.90
C GLU A 45 -28.41 4.88 26.84
N GLU A 46 -29.06 5.02 27.96
CA GLU A 46 -28.75 6.03 28.99
C GLU A 46 -27.33 5.80 29.57
N ALA A 47 -26.98 4.57 29.91
CA ALA A 47 -25.66 4.22 30.46
C ALA A 47 -24.51 4.51 29.49
N LEU A 48 -24.70 4.33 28.19
CA LEU A 48 -23.66 4.50 27.16
C LEU A 48 -23.68 5.87 26.49
N SER A 49 -24.61 6.75 26.80
CA SER A 49 -24.74 8.07 26.14
C SER A 49 -23.58 9.03 26.40
N CYS A 50 -22.89 8.89 27.54
CA CYS A 50 -21.82 9.79 27.96
C CYS A 50 -20.47 9.11 27.96
N PRO A 51 -19.68 9.15 26.85
CA PRO A 51 -18.36 8.58 26.83
C PRO A 51 -17.40 9.36 27.74
N ARG A 52 -16.65 8.68 28.60
CA ARG A 52 -15.62 9.28 29.46
C ARG A 52 -14.22 9.30 28.83
N ARG A 53 -13.99 8.50 27.81
CA ARG A 53 -12.68 8.42 27.16
C ARG A 53 -12.78 8.91 25.74
N SER A 54 -11.83 9.76 25.36
CA SER A 54 -11.63 10.17 23.98
C SER A 54 -10.31 9.62 23.47
N VAL A 55 -10.29 9.30 22.18
CA VAL A 55 -9.07 8.88 21.50
C VAL A 55 -8.80 9.87 20.39
N SER A 56 -7.67 10.57 20.47
CA SER A 56 -7.19 11.42 19.39
C SER A 56 -6.18 10.66 18.53
N LEU A 57 -6.26 10.87 17.22
CA LEU A 57 -5.39 10.26 16.23
C LEU A 57 -4.43 11.28 15.67
N GLU A 58 -3.14 11.05 15.87
CA GLU A 58 -2.08 11.78 15.19
C GLU A 58 -1.52 10.93 14.05
N VAL A 59 -1.53 11.48 12.84
CA VAL A 59 -1.09 10.78 11.64
C VAL A 59 0.26 11.31 11.20
N SER A 60 1.28 10.47 11.27
CA SER A 60 2.59 10.71 10.64
C SER A 60 2.76 9.84 9.41
N THR A 61 3.75 10.13 8.57
CA THR A 61 4.04 9.34 7.38
C THR A 61 5.42 8.73 7.44
N ARG A 62 5.51 7.46 7.09
CA ARG A 62 6.78 6.74 6.96
C ARG A 62 6.91 6.19 5.54
N ASN A 63 8.11 6.31 4.97
CA ASN A 63 8.39 5.70 3.67
C ASN A 63 8.78 4.23 3.82
N VAL A 64 8.07 3.36 3.10
CA VAL A 64 8.37 1.93 2.99
C VAL A 64 8.44 1.56 1.51
N MET A 65 9.64 1.25 1.02
CA MET A 65 9.89 0.89 -0.39
C MET A 65 9.32 1.89 -1.39
N SER A 66 9.57 3.18 -1.18
CA SER A 66 9.06 4.30 -1.99
C SER A 66 7.55 4.56 -1.88
N VAL A 67 6.82 3.83 -1.04
CA VAL A 67 5.41 4.08 -0.71
C VAL A 67 5.33 4.80 0.62
N ASN A 68 4.63 5.94 0.65
CA ASN A 68 4.37 6.65 1.90
C ASN A 68 3.20 6.00 2.63
N VAL A 69 3.49 5.30 3.71
CA VAL A 69 2.50 4.65 4.56
C VAL A 69 2.24 5.49 5.82
N PRO A 70 1.00 5.57 6.28
CA PRO A 70 0.68 6.28 7.51
C PRO A 70 1.14 5.48 8.72
N VAL A 71 1.60 6.21 9.72
CA VAL A 71 1.86 5.71 11.08
C VAL A 71 0.87 6.41 11.99
N PHE A 72 0.06 5.64 12.68
CA PHE A 72 -0.97 6.12 13.58
C PHE A 72 -0.44 6.12 15.00
N THR A 73 -0.45 7.30 15.62
CA THR A 73 -0.16 7.45 17.05
C THR A 73 -1.48 7.79 17.72
N PHE A 74 -1.92 6.89 18.60
CA PHE A 74 -3.15 7.06 19.34
C PHE A 74 -2.84 7.66 20.70
N GLN A 75 -3.41 8.81 20.99
CA GLN A 75 -3.38 9.42 22.31
C GLN A 75 -4.74 9.17 22.97
N THR A 76 -4.72 8.37 24.02
CA THR A 76 -5.91 8.08 24.80
C THR A 76 -5.90 8.99 26.02
N ASP A 77 -6.86 9.93 26.08
CA ASP A 77 -7.07 10.71 27.28
C ASP A 77 -7.66 9.81 28.35
N SER A 78 -6.81 9.37 29.27
CA SER A 78 -7.24 8.68 30.46
C SER A 78 -7.66 9.75 31.51
N GLY A 79 -8.80 10.37 31.29
CA GLY A 79 -9.40 11.17 32.33
C GLY A 79 -9.90 10.23 33.42
N ASP A 80 -9.34 10.39 34.61
CA ASP A 80 -9.74 9.71 35.85
C ASP A 80 -9.87 8.17 35.76
N ASP A 81 -9.34 7.44 36.72
CA ASP A 81 -9.19 5.96 36.76
C ASP A 81 -10.51 5.15 36.70
N ALA A 82 -11.64 5.81 36.56
CA ALA A 82 -12.93 5.15 36.44
C ALA A 82 -13.16 4.59 35.04
N LEU A 83 -12.98 3.28 34.90
CA LEU A 83 -13.25 2.51 33.66
C LEU A 83 -14.67 2.68 33.13
N LEU A 84 -15.66 2.97 34.01
CA LEU A 84 -17.07 2.90 33.70
C LEU A 84 -17.69 4.31 33.54
N PRO A 85 -18.40 4.57 32.43
CA PRO A 85 -19.02 5.87 32.16
C PRO A 85 -20.33 6.09 32.93
N TYR A 86 -20.82 5.09 33.64
CA TYR A 86 -22.15 5.08 34.30
C TYR A 86 -22.04 4.83 35.82
N GLY A 87 -23.14 5.13 36.53
CA GLY A 87 -23.26 4.83 37.95
C GLY A 87 -23.69 3.38 38.19
N PHE A 88 -23.40 2.86 39.40
CA PHE A 88 -23.78 1.49 39.79
C PHE A 88 -25.27 1.26 40.02
N ALA A 89 -26.07 2.32 40.00
CA ALA A 89 -27.53 2.21 40.13
C ALA A 89 -28.13 1.80 38.77
N GLN A 90 -28.87 0.71 38.76
CA GLN A 90 -29.55 0.14 37.56
C GLN A 90 -28.65 -0.53 36.52
N THR A 91 -27.33 -0.63 36.71
CA THR A 91 -26.42 -1.31 35.81
C THR A 91 -26.06 -2.71 36.32
N SER A 92 -25.88 -3.66 35.41
CA SER A 92 -25.49 -5.03 35.74
C SER A 92 -23.97 -5.23 35.57
N GLY A 93 -23.39 -6.10 36.39
CA GLY A 93 -21.97 -6.47 36.26
C GLY A 93 -21.61 -7.17 34.92
N GLU A 94 -22.62 -7.67 34.21
CA GLU A 94 -22.43 -8.22 32.84
C GLU A 94 -22.05 -7.12 31.82
N LEU A 95 -22.54 -5.88 32.03
CA LEU A 95 -22.15 -4.76 31.19
C LEU A 95 -20.68 -4.39 31.43
N ASP A 96 -20.20 -4.43 32.66
CA ASP A 96 -18.81 -4.18 33.01
C ASP A 96 -17.89 -5.17 32.34
N ALA A 97 -18.26 -6.48 32.39
CA ALA A 97 -17.49 -7.55 31.73
C ALA A 97 -17.48 -7.39 30.19
N ALA A 98 -18.59 -6.92 29.58
CA ALA A 98 -18.66 -6.65 28.15
C ALA A 98 -17.75 -5.47 27.74
N LEU A 99 -17.75 -4.39 28.53
CA LEU A 99 -16.89 -3.22 28.27
C LEU A 99 -15.42 -3.53 28.46
N GLU A 100 -15.04 -4.33 29.47
CA GLU A 100 -13.65 -4.75 29.67
C GLU A 100 -13.15 -5.56 28.45
N LYS A 101 -13.94 -6.51 27.96
CA LYS A 101 -13.62 -7.26 26.74
C LYS A 101 -13.51 -6.35 25.52
N MET A 102 -14.42 -5.41 25.34
CA MET A 102 -14.38 -4.47 24.23
C MET A 102 -13.14 -3.58 24.29
N GLN A 103 -12.76 -3.12 25.48
CA GLN A 103 -11.55 -2.33 25.67
C GLN A 103 -10.27 -3.12 25.32
N ALA A 104 -10.21 -4.39 25.69
CA ALA A 104 -9.08 -5.24 25.36
C ALA A 104 -8.92 -5.41 23.81
N VAL A 105 -10.04 -5.54 23.10
CA VAL A 105 -10.05 -5.67 21.64
C VAL A 105 -9.77 -4.34 20.94
N PHE A 106 -10.10 -3.21 21.57
CA PHE A 106 -9.98 -1.89 20.96
C PHE A 106 -8.54 -1.55 20.53
N ALA A 107 -7.53 -1.89 21.35
CA ALA A 107 -6.13 -1.70 21.00
C ALA A 107 -5.74 -2.49 19.74
N ASP A 108 -6.17 -3.75 19.65
CA ASP A 108 -5.94 -4.60 18.48
C ASP A 108 -6.66 -4.06 17.21
N MET A 109 -7.85 -3.46 17.37
CA MET A 109 -8.58 -2.80 16.27
C MET A 109 -7.82 -1.59 15.71
N LEU A 110 -7.23 -0.78 16.57
CA LEU A 110 -6.43 0.37 16.16
C LEU A 110 -5.16 -0.06 15.41
N GLU A 111 -4.49 -1.10 15.89
CA GLU A 111 -3.34 -1.67 15.18
C GLU A 111 -3.76 -2.26 13.82
N LEU A 112 -4.88 -2.97 13.77
CA LEU A 112 -5.43 -3.52 12.53
C LEU A 112 -5.73 -2.41 11.51
N ALA A 113 -6.30 -1.29 11.92
CA ALA A 113 -6.61 -0.17 11.04
C ALA A 113 -5.35 0.41 10.37
N GLN A 114 -4.25 0.54 11.11
CA GLN A 114 -2.96 0.98 10.55
C GLN A 114 -2.40 -0.01 9.54
N VAL A 115 -2.40 -1.31 9.89
CA VAL A 115 -1.87 -2.37 9.02
C VAL A 115 -2.71 -2.49 7.74
N GLU A 116 -4.03 -2.38 7.86
CA GLU A 116 -4.96 -2.46 6.74
C GLU A 116 -4.78 -1.29 5.76
N LYS A 117 -4.62 -0.07 6.28
CA LYS A 117 -4.31 1.10 5.43
C LYS A 117 -2.97 0.97 4.73
N THR A 118 -1.95 0.49 5.44
CA THR A 118 -0.63 0.19 4.86
C THR A 118 -0.73 -0.83 3.73
N MET A 119 -1.47 -1.91 3.93
CA MET A 119 -1.69 -2.95 2.93
C MET A 119 -2.40 -2.41 1.68
N GLN A 120 -3.44 -1.57 1.86
CA GLN A 120 -4.15 -0.95 0.74
C GLN A 120 -3.22 -0.10 -0.14
N LEU A 121 -2.38 0.73 0.48
CA LEU A 121 -1.43 1.58 -0.26
C LEU A 121 -0.37 0.76 -1.00
N LEU A 122 0.17 -0.27 -0.37
CA LEU A 122 1.11 -1.18 -1.02
C LEU A 122 0.46 -1.93 -2.19
N ALA A 123 -0.76 -2.42 -2.04
CA ALA A 123 -1.50 -3.10 -3.10
C ALA A 123 -1.76 -2.18 -4.31
N GLN A 124 -2.13 -0.93 -4.08
CA GLN A 124 -2.32 0.07 -5.14
C GLN A 124 -1.02 0.36 -5.90
N ASP A 125 0.10 0.46 -5.19
CA ASP A 125 1.39 0.71 -5.83
C ASP A 125 1.88 -0.51 -6.62
N ILE A 126 1.68 -1.72 -6.11
CA ILE A 126 1.97 -2.96 -6.84
C ILE A 126 1.15 -3.03 -8.13
N GLU A 127 -0.14 -2.71 -8.09
CA GLU A 127 -1.00 -2.69 -9.28
C GLU A 127 -0.52 -1.66 -10.30
N LYS A 128 -0.21 -0.45 -9.85
CA LYS A 128 0.33 0.62 -10.70
C LYS A 128 1.67 0.23 -11.35
N THR A 129 2.56 -0.36 -10.56
CA THR A 129 3.87 -0.82 -11.05
C THR A 129 3.72 -1.97 -12.03
N ARG A 130 2.83 -2.93 -11.78
CA ARG A 130 2.53 -4.02 -12.71
C ARG A 130 2.02 -3.51 -14.05
N ARG A 131 1.13 -2.52 -14.04
CA ARG A 131 0.64 -1.89 -15.30
C ARG A 131 1.79 -1.22 -16.07
N ARG A 132 2.70 -0.52 -15.37
CA ARG A 132 3.88 0.10 -15.99
C ARG A 132 4.82 -0.94 -16.60
N VAL A 133 5.11 -2.01 -15.86
CA VAL A 133 5.97 -3.10 -16.35
C VAL A 133 5.38 -3.74 -17.58
N ASN A 134 4.07 -4.05 -17.58
CA ASN A 134 3.40 -4.62 -18.74
C ASN A 134 3.46 -3.69 -19.96
N ALA A 135 3.25 -2.38 -19.77
CA ALA A 135 3.36 -1.41 -20.86
C ALA A 135 4.78 -1.30 -21.43
N LEU A 136 5.80 -1.34 -20.55
CA LEU A 136 7.18 -1.35 -20.98
C LEU A 136 7.55 -2.62 -21.76
N GLU A 137 7.20 -3.79 -21.22
CA GLU A 137 7.59 -5.09 -21.76
C GLU A 137 6.89 -5.39 -23.09
N TYR A 138 5.60 -5.12 -23.20
CA TYR A 138 4.80 -5.53 -24.36
C TYR A 138 4.62 -4.44 -25.44
N VAL A 139 4.85 -3.17 -25.11
CA VAL A 139 4.66 -2.07 -26.05
C VAL A 139 5.96 -1.33 -26.30
N MET A 140 6.59 -0.76 -25.28
CA MET A 140 7.71 0.15 -25.48
C MET A 140 9.01 -0.56 -25.88
N ILE A 141 9.35 -1.70 -25.29
CA ILE A 141 10.56 -2.43 -25.63
C ILE A 141 10.53 -2.90 -27.09
N PRO A 142 9.49 -3.63 -27.58
CA PRO A 142 9.45 -4.08 -28.98
C PRO A 142 9.42 -2.92 -29.99
N GLU A 143 8.71 -1.83 -29.69
CA GLU A 143 8.71 -0.64 -30.56
C GLU A 143 10.10 0.00 -30.63
N THR A 144 10.77 0.13 -29.50
CA THR A 144 12.14 0.69 -29.42
C THR A 144 13.12 -0.20 -30.13
N GLU A 145 13.03 -1.52 -30.00
CA GLU A 145 13.88 -2.47 -30.74
C GLU A 145 13.69 -2.38 -32.25
N GLN A 146 12.44 -2.22 -32.74
CA GLN A 146 12.16 -2.00 -34.15
C GLN A 146 12.79 -0.70 -34.64
N ASN A 147 12.67 0.38 -33.88
CA ASN A 147 13.28 1.67 -34.19
C ASN A 147 14.82 1.59 -34.24
N ILE A 148 15.42 0.89 -33.29
CA ILE A 148 16.88 0.67 -33.28
C ILE A 148 17.30 -0.08 -34.57
N ARG A 149 16.63 -1.17 -34.92
CA ARG A 149 16.93 -1.94 -36.16
C ARG A 149 16.79 -1.07 -37.39
N TYR A 150 15.73 -0.26 -37.47
CA TYR A 150 15.51 0.65 -38.59
C TYR A 150 16.65 1.69 -38.72
N ILE A 151 17.01 2.33 -37.60
CA ILE A 151 18.08 3.33 -37.56
C ILE A 151 19.41 2.70 -37.93
N THR A 152 19.75 1.53 -37.37
CA THR A 152 20.98 0.81 -37.69
C THR A 152 21.05 0.48 -39.19
N MET A 153 20.00 -0.07 -39.78
CA MET A 153 19.92 -0.36 -41.22
C MET A 153 20.10 0.91 -42.07
N LYS A 154 19.56 2.06 -41.65
CA LYS A 154 19.76 3.33 -42.36
C LYS A 154 21.18 3.87 -42.25
N LEU A 155 21.80 3.71 -41.09
CA LEU A 155 23.22 4.08 -40.93
C LEU A 155 24.13 3.22 -41.77
N ASP A 156 23.94 1.90 -41.79
CA ASP A 156 24.70 0.96 -42.60
C ASP A 156 24.58 1.27 -44.10
N GLU A 157 23.36 1.59 -44.56
CA GLU A 157 23.12 1.97 -45.97
C GLU A 157 23.80 3.30 -46.31
N ASN A 158 23.77 4.27 -45.42
CA ASN A 158 24.46 5.55 -45.61
C ASN A 158 25.98 5.36 -45.66
N GLU A 159 26.54 4.56 -44.75
CA GLU A 159 27.97 4.22 -44.75
C GLU A 159 28.38 3.50 -46.03
N ARG A 160 27.60 2.49 -46.49
CA ARG A 160 27.80 1.79 -47.73
C ARG A 160 27.78 2.75 -48.93
N GLY A 161 26.80 3.67 -48.98
CA GLY A 161 26.69 4.68 -49.99
C GLY A 161 27.92 5.63 -50.03
N ASN A 162 28.38 6.05 -48.85
CA ASN A 162 29.58 6.89 -48.73
C ASN A 162 30.84 6.15 -49.17
N THR A 163 30.99 4.89 -48.78
CA THR A 163 32.13 4.06 -49.20
C THR A 163 32.15 3.89 -50.71
N THR A 164 31.01 3.63 -51.35
CA THR A 164 30.89 3.52 -52.82
C THR A 164 31.24 4.83 -53.51
N ARG A 165 30.79 5.99 -52.99
CA ARG A 165 31.18 7.31 -53.52
C ARG A 165 32.68 7.56 -53.42
N LEU A 166 33.30 7.25 -52.28
CA LEU A 166 34.74 7.39 -52.06
C LEU A 166 35.53 6.50 -52.99
N MET A 167 35.10 5.24 -53.26
CA MET A 167 35.72 4.38 -54.24
C MET A 167 35.69 5.01 -55.62
N LYS A 168 34.56 5.60 -56.03
CA LYS A 168 34.42 6.25 -57.35
C LYS A 168 35.27 7.50 -57.47
N VAL A 169 35.36 8.33 -56.43
CA VAL A 169 36.23 9.49 -56.38
C VAL A 169 37.70 9.07 -56.47
N LYS A 170 38.09 8.01 -55.75
CA LYS A 170 39.44 7.46 -55.85
C LYS A 170 39.79 7.01 -57.31
N GLU A 171 38.87 6.30 -57.97
CA GLU A 171 39.07 5.89 -59.37
C GLU A 171 39.27 7.11 -60.30
N MET A 172 38.45 8.13 -60.16
CA MET A 172 38.57 9.35 -60.98
C MET A 172 39.88 10.07 -60.75
N VAL A 173 40.31 10.26 -59.50
CA VAL A 173 41.59 10.87 -59.16
C VAL A 173 42.76 10.07 -59.72
N LEU A 174 42.70 8.75 -59.66
CA LEU A 174 43.77 7.88 -60.28
C LEU A 174 43.81 7.95 -61.78
N GLN A 175 42.65 8.04 -62.47
CA GLN A 175 42.60 8.21 -63.93
C GLN A 175 43.18 9.56 -64.36
N ASP A 176 42.79 10.66 -63.63
CA ASP A 176 43.33 12.00 -63.89
C ASP A 176 44.90 12.03 -63.69
N ALA A 177 45.40 11.36 -62.63
CA ALA A 177 46.82 11.26 -62.35
C ALA A 177 47.56 10.48 -63.45
N HIS A 178 46.95 9.48 -64.07
CA HIS A 178 47.53 8.75 -65.21
C HIS A 178 47.51 9.55 -66.51
N HIS A 179 46.56 10.43 -66.73
CA HIS A 179 46.52 11.32 -67.88
C HIS A 179 47.54 12.48 -67.83
N TYR A 180 48.13 12.73 -66.64
CA TYR A 180 49.10 13.81 -66.43
C TYR A 180 50.59 13.32 -66.46
N GLN A 181 50.87 12.14 -66.97
CA GLN A 181 52.30 11.75 -67.26
C GLN A 181 52.65 12.27 -68.61
N PRO A 182 53.64 13.22 -68.74
CA PRO A 182 54.15 13.77 -69.98
C PRO A 182 54.93 12.74 -70.86
#